data_be37cb3c929eed760c4c19e0e41cac22
#
_entry.id   be37cb3c929eed760c4c19e0e41cac22
#
_cell.length_a   1.000
_cell.length_b   1.000
_cell.length_c   1.000
_cell.angle_alpha   90.00
_cell.angle_beta   90.00
_cell.angle_gamma   90.00
#
_symmetry.space_group_name_H-M   'P 1'
#
loop_
_entity.id
_entity.type
_entity.pdbx_description
1 polymer ?
#
loop_
_entity_poly.entity_id
_entity_poly.type
_entity_poly.pdbx_seq_one_letter_code
_entity_poly.pdbx_strand_id
1 'polypeptide(L)'
;MAAPAKPTVDPNALSPGEGEALWFFGALVIVKASSETTAGRVTVIEHLLPQGSGPPVHVHHREDEWFYVIEGELTFWVGGRIIKAPEGSFVYGPRDIPHTFTVASPRARSIVVTEPAGFEKFMRALGEPAAARTIPPASVPLPGRDKIMAAATDFGLEILGPPGIPS
;
A
#
# COMPACT_ATOMS: atom_id res chain seq x y z
N MET A 1 36.53 -17.62 9.88
CA MET A 1 35.07 -17.75 9.68
C MET A 1 34.72 -17.08 8.35
N ALA A 2 34.13 -17.82 7.39
CA ALA A 2 33.67 -17.24 6.14
C ALA A 2 32.50 -16.29 6.42
N ALA A 3 32.48 -15.10 5.78
CA ALA A 3 31.33 -14.20 5.84
C ALA A 3 30.08 -14.95 5.35
N PRO A 4 28.91 -14.76 5.98
CA PRO A 4 27.68 -15.35 5.46
C PRO A 4 27.49 -14.92 4.01
N ALA A 5 27.19 -15.89 3.13
CA ALA A 5 26.92 -15.62 1.74
C ALA A 5 25.76 -14.61 1.66
N LYS A 6 25.95 -13.50 0.90
CA LYS A 6 24.84 -12.59 0.60
C LYS A 6 23.72 -13.41 -0.05
N PRO A 7 22.46 -13.27 0.41
CA PRO A 7 21.36 -13.91 -0.30
C PRO A 7 21.36 -13.41 -1.75
N THR A 8 21.57 -14.31 -2.68
CA THR A 8 21.47 -14.02 -4.11
C THR A 8 19.97 -13.96 -4.45
N VAL A 9 19.52 -12.78 -4.84
CA VAL A 9 18.17 -12.58 -5.38
C VAL A 9 18.31 -12.60 -6.89
N ASP A 10 17.51 -13.43 -7.56
CA ASP A 10 17.50 -13.46 -9.01
C ASP A 10 16.90 -12.16 -9.58
N PRO A 11 17.43 -11.64 -10.69
CA PRO A 11 16.80 -10.53 -11.39
C PRO A 11 15.36 -10.86 -11.74
N ASN A 12 14.45 -9.94 -11.46
CA ASN A 12 13.03 -10.08 -11.78
C ASN A 12 12.56 -8.94 -12.68
N ALA A 13 11.77 -9.26 -13.69
CA ALA A 13 11.14 -8.29 -14.59
C ALA A 13 9.67 -8.68 -14.80
N LEU A 14 8.81 -7.70 -14.73
CA LEU A 14 7.38 -7.82 -14.97
C LEU A 14 6.97 -6.93 -16.13
N SER A 15 6.24 -7.48 -17.09
CA SER A 15 5.61 -6.72 -18.16
C SER A 15 4.48 -5.81 -17.64
N PRO A 16 3.99 -4.86 -18.45
CA PRO A 16 2.86 -4.04 -18.06
C PRO A 16 1.66 -4.87 -17.59
N GLY A 17 1.12 -4.53 -16.42
CA GLY A 17 0.00 -5.25 -15.81
C GLY A 17 0.36 -6.56 -15.10
N GLU A 18 1.56 -7.10 -15.21
CA GLU A 18 1.98 -8.29 -14.47
C GLU A 18 2.24 -8.02 -12.98
N GLY A 19 2.23 -9.08 -12.18
CA GLY A 19 2.35 -9.11 -10.73
C GLY A 19 1.14 -9.79 -10.09
N GLU A 20 1.22 -10.04 -8.79
CA GLU A 20 0.11 -10.59 -8.01
C GLU A 20 -0.96 -9.53 -7.81
N ALA A 21 -2.15 -9.76 -8.34
CA ALA A 21 -3.27 -8.81 -8.26
C ALA A 21 -4.24 -9.19 -7.14
N LEU A 22 -4.53 -8.23 -6.28
CA LEU A 22 -5.45 -8.36 -5.15
C LEU A 22 -6.50 -7.23 -5.21
N TRP A 23 -7.73 -7.55 -4.87
CA TRP A 23 -8.71 -6.57 -4.48
C TRP A 23 -8.58 -6.32 -2.98
N PHE A 24 -8.28 -5.09 -2.62
CA PHE A 24 -7.95 -4.70 -1.26
C PHE A 24 -8.63 -3.38 -0.90
N PHE A 25 -9.56 -3.40 0.03
CA PHE A 25 -10.36 -2.25 0.49
C PHE A 25 -10.98 -1.39 -0.62
N GLY A 26 -11.55 -2.04 -1.65
CA GLY A 26 -12.19 -1.34 -2.76
C GLY A 26 -11.23 -0.80 -3.83
N ALA A 27 -9.97 -1.15 -3.75
CA ALA A 27 -8.93 -0.81 -4.71
C ALA A 27 -8.38 -2.07 -5.41
N LEU A 28 -7.73 -1.90 -6.55
CA LEU A 28 -6.86 -2.91 -7.13
C LEU A 28 -5.43 -2.64 -6.66
N VAL A 29 -4.81 -3.66 -6.11
CA VAL A 29 -3.40 -3.68 -5.71
C VAL A 29 -2.67 -4.71 -6.55
N ILE A 30 -1.53 -4.35 -7.12
CA ILE A 30 -0.67 -5.27 -7.85
C ILE A 30 0.71 -5.28 -7.18
N VAL A 31 1.06 -6.38 -6.55
CA VAL A 31 2.39 -6.56 -5.93
C VAL A 31 3.41 -6.78 -7.04
N LYS A 32 4.34 -5.85 -7.19
CA LYS A 32 5.43 -5.88 -8.17
C LYS A 32 6.70 -6.51 -7.62
N ALA A 33 6.96 -6.27 -6.33
CA ALA A 33 8.05 -6.89 -5.60
C ALA A 33 7.62 -7.16 -4.16
N SER A 34 8.07 -8.25 -3.60
CA SER A 34 7.68 -8.73 -2.28
C SER A 34 8.91 -9.10 -1.45
N SER A 35 8.70 -9.45 -0.19
CA SER A 35 9.76 -9.97 0.68
C SER A 35 10.47 -11.19 0.08
N GLU A 36 9.74 -12.02 -0.66
CA GLU A 36 10.29 -13.20 -1.32
C GLU A 36 11.21 -12.83 -2.49
N THR A 37 10.83 -11.82 -3.29
CA THR A 37 11.58 -11.44 -4.50
C THR A 37 12.70 -10.43 -4.25
N THR A 38 12.70 -9.77 -3.09
CA THR A 38 13.71 -8.75 -2.75
C THR A 38 14.62 -9.15 -1.58
N ALA A 39 14.55 -10.39 -1.11
CA ALA A 39 15.21 -10.85 0.12
C ALA A 39 14.89 -9.96 1.32
N GLY A 40 13.62 -9.59 1.48
CA GLY A 40 13.14 -8.82 2.61
C GLY A 40 13.45 -7.31 2.56
N ARG A 41 13.96 -6.78 1.45
CA ARG A 41 14.39 -5.38 1.39
C ARG A 41 13.23 -4.42 1.23
N VAL A 42 12.45 -4.58 0.15
CA VAL A 42 11.36 -3.68 -0.18
C VAL A 42 10.14 -4.44 -0.68
N THR A 43 8.95 -3.92 -0.41
CA THR A 43 7.73 -4.24 -1.14
C THR A 43 7.46 -3.12 -2.13
N VAL A 44 7.10 -3.45 -3.37
CA VAL A 44 6.68 -2.49 -4.39
C VAL A 44 5.28 -2.85 -4.86
N ILE A 45 4.38 -1.90 -4.79
CA ILE A 45 2.96 -2.09 -5.08
C ILE A 45 2.52 -1.02 -6.07
N GLU A 46 1.72 -1.43 -7.04
CA GLU A 46 0.95 -0.52 -7.88
C GLU A 46 -0.49 -0.49 -7.37
N HIS A 47 -1.00 0.70 -7.07
CA HIS A 47 -2.40 0.93 -6.69
C HIS A 47 -3.20 1.51 -7.86
N LEU A 48 -4.42 1.04 -8.03
CA LEU A 48 -5.49 1.70 -8.79
C LEU A 48 -6.67 1.94 -7.85
N LEU A 49 -6.98 3.19 -7.61
CA LEU A 49 -7.84 3.67 -6.54
C LEU A 49 -9.03 4.46 -7.12
N PRO A 50 -10.27 4.20 -6.69
CA PRO A 50 -11.41 5.03 -7.05
C PRO A 50 -11.45 6.34 -6.25
N GLN A 51 -12.19 7.33 -6.74
CA GLN A 51 -12.41 8.60 -6.06
C GLN A 51 -12.92 8.41 -4.63
N GLY A 52 -12.42 9.23 -3.70
CA GLY A 52 -12.81 9.23 -2.29
C GLY A 52 -12.27 8.07 -1.46
N SER A 53 -11.59 7.09 -2.09
CA SER A 53 -10.96 6.01 -1.34
C SER A 53 -9.68 6.46 -0.63
N GLY A 54 -9.33 5.75 0.42
CA GLY A 54 -8.13 5.95 1.22
C GLY A 54 -8.19 5.13 2.50
N PRO A 55 -7.06 4.88 3.14
CA PRO A 55 -7.01 4.16 4.40
C PRO A 55 -7.52 5.01 5.56
N PRO A 56 -7.84 4.41 6.72
CA PRO A 56 -7.97 5.15 7.97
C PRO A 56 -6.65 5.87 8.32
N VAL A 57 -6.69 6.83 9.24
CA VAL A 57 -5.46 7.36 9.85
C VAL A 57 -4.76 6.22 10.58
N HIS A 58 -3.51 5.96 10.22
CA HIS A 58 -2.75 4.84 10.73
C HIS A 58 -1.26 5.17 10.87
N VAL A 59 -0.56 4.28 11.56
CA VAL A 59 0.90 4.33 11.75
C VAL A 59 1.47 2.99 11.34
N HIS A 60 2.54 3.00 10.56
CA HIS A 60 3.42 1.85 10.37
C HIS A 60 4.54 1.90 11.40
N HIS A 61 4.68 0.85 12.24
CA HIS A 61 5.77 0.75 13.20
C HIS A 61 6.98 -0.02 12.67
N ARG A 62 6.86 -0.62 11.48
CA ARG A 62 7.92 -1.45 10.90
C ARG A 62 8.50 -0.88 9.63
N GLU A 63 7.68 -0.23 8.81
CA GLU A 63 8.03 0.20 7.46
C GLU A 63 8.00 1.71 7.33
N ASP A 64 8.96 2.25 6.59
CA ASP A 64 8.84 3.52 5.91
C ASP A 64 8.06 3.33 4.63
N GLU A 65 7.31 4.33 4.18
CA GLU A 65 6.45 4.24 3.02
C GLU A 65 6.68 5.44 2.08
N TRP A 66 6.82 5.15 0.80
CA TRP A 66 6.97 6.15 -0.27
C TRP A 66 5.88 5.98 -1.31
N PHE A 67 5.37 7.10 -1.79
CA PHE A 67 4.36 7.17 -2.83
C PHE A 67 4.88 7.95 -4.02
N TYR A 68 4.61 7.44 -5.22
CA TYR A 68 4.79 8.17 -6.46
C TYR A 68 3.48 8.14 -7.25
N VAL A 69 2.89 9.32 -7.51
CA VAL A 69 1.60 9.43 -8.22
C VAL A 69 1.84 9.36 -9.72
N ILE A 70 1.30 8.31 -10.36
CA ILE A 70 1.41 8.09 -11.81
C ILE A 70 0.29 8.77 -12.57
N GLU A 71 -0.93 8.78 -12.01
CA GLU A 71 -2.14 9.32 -12.63
C GLU A 71 -3.07 9.87 -11.54
N GLY A 72 -3.74 10.98 -11.82
CA GLY A 72 -4.72 11.57 -10.93
C GLY A 72 -4.12 12.42 -9.82
N GLU A 73 -4.86 12.59 -8.73
CA GLU A 73 -4.47 13.41 -7.59
C GLU A 73 -4.84 12.73 -6.27
N LEU A 74 -3.89 12.68 -5.36
CA LEU A 74 -4.05 12.26 -3.98
C LEU A 74 -3.90 13.47 -3.06
N THR A 75 -4.69 13.53 -2.00
CA THR A 75 -4.46 14.44 -0.88
C THR A 75 -3.99 13.61 0.30
N PHE A 76 -2.78 13.86 0.78
CA PHE A 76 -2.21 13.22 1.97
C PHE A 76 -2.37 14.10 3.20
N TRP A 77 -2.49 13.44 4.34
CA TRP A 77 -2.24 14.01 5.65
C TRP A 77 -1.12 13.19 6.31
N VAL A 78 0.01 13.84 6.60
CA VAL A 78 1.20 13.21 7.19
C VAL A 78 1.67 14.04 8.37
N GLY A 79 1.58 13.49 9.58
CA GLY A 79 2.05 14.15 10.79
C GLY A 79 1.46 15.55 11.00
N GLY A 80 0.18 15.77 10.69
CA GLY A 80 -0.50 17.06 10.81
C GLY A 80 -0.37 17.97 9.57
N ARG A 81 0.32 17.54 8.52
CA ARG A 81 0.52 18.34 7.29
C ARG A 81 -0.36 17.81 6.17
N ILE A 82 -1.11 18.68 5.51
CA ILE A 82 -1.88 18.37 4.30
C ILE A 82 -0.98 18.61 3.09
N ILE A 83 -0.90 17.63 2.21
CA ILE A 83 -0.08 17.63 1.00
C ILE A 83 -0.96 17.25 -0.18
N LYS A 84 -1.15 18.16 -1.13
CA LYS A 84 -1.77 17.86 -2.43
C LYS A 84 -0.71 17.28 -3.34
N ALA A 85 -1.00 16.11 -3.88
CA ALA A 85 -0.08 15.34 -4.71
C ALA A 85 -0.72 14.99 -6.06
N PRO A 86 -0.64 15.91 -7.04
CA PRO A 86 -1.02 15.61 -8.43
C PRO A 86 -0.03 14.62 -9.06
N GLU A 87 -0.33 14.21 -10.31
CA GLU A 87 0.54 13.39 -11.14
C GLU A 87 2.00 13.87 -11.12
N GLY A 88 2.95 12.94 -10.99
CA GLY A 88 4.38 13.22 -10.86
C GLY A 88 4.84 13.54 -9.44
N SER A 89 3.94 13.65 -8.46
CA SER A 89 4.30 13.95 -7.08
C SER A 89 4.93 12.74 -6.39
N PHE A 90 5.85 13.04 -5.47
CA PHE A 90 6.45 12.10 -4.53
C PHE A 90 6.10 12.50 -3.10
N VAL A 91 5.67 11.54 -2.29
CA VAL A 91 5.36 11.74 -0.86
C VAL A 91 6.05 10.67 -0.04
N TYR A 92 6.61 11.06 1.10
CA TYR A 92 7.24 10.17 2.06
C TYR A 92 6.46 10.14 3.38
N GLY A 93 6.04 8.95 3.79
CA GLY A 93 5.44 8.64 5.09
C GLY A 93 6.43 7.87 5.96
N PRO A 94 7.18 8.53 6.85
CA PRO A 94 8.09 7.84 7.76
C PRO A 94 7.35 6.89 8.69
N ARG A 95 7.97 5.78 9.07
CA ARG A 95 7.47 4.95 10.17
C ARG A 95 7.27 5.78 11.43
N ASP A 96 6.37 5.35 12.29
CA ASP A 96 5.99 6.02 13.54
C ASP A 96 5.37 7.42 13.36
N ILE A 97 5.13 7.87 12.13
CA ILE A 97 4.40 9.10 11.83
C ILE A 97 3.00 8.78 11.33
N PRO A 98 1.94 9.26 12.00
CA PRO A 98 0.57 9.06 11.57
C PRO A 98 0.32 9.65 10.18
N HIS A 99 -0.34 8.90 9.32
CA HIS A 99 -0.67 9.37 7.98
C HIS A 99 -1.94 8.71 7.43
N THR A 100 -2.47 9.31 6.40
CA THR A 100 -3.55 8.83 5.56
C THR A 100 -3.53 9.58 4.23
N PHE A 101 -4.34 9.13 3.28
CA PHE A 101 -4.63 9.88 2.05
C PHE A 101 -6.08 9.71 1.62
N THR A 102 -6.51 10.55 0.69
CA THR A 102 -7.76 10.36 -0.04
C THR A 102 -7.54 10.67 -1.53
N VAL A 103 -8.28 9.98 -2.39
CA VAL A 103 -8.25 10.22 -3.84
C VAL A 103 -9.15 11.40 -4.18
N ALA A 104 -8.56 12.50 -4.67
CA ALA A 104 -9.27 13.72 -5.04
C ALA A 104 -9.86 13.67 -6.47
N SER A 105 -9.14 13.04 -7.40
CA SER A 105 -9.57 12.85 -8.80
C SER A 105 -10.56 11.67 -8.95
N PRO A 106 -11.22 11.50 -10.12
CA PRO A 106 -12.14 10.38 -10.36
C PRO A 106 -11.50 9.00 -10.13
N ARG A 107 -10.20 8.90 -10.38
CA ARG A 107 -9.35 7.75 -10.03
C ARG A 107 -7.92 8.23 -9.84
N ALA A 108 -7.12 7.43 -9.15
CA ALA A 108 -5.67 7.66 -9.08
C ALA A 108 -4.92 6.34 -9.26
N ARG A 109 -3.71 6.44 -9.79
CA ARG A 109 -2.76 5.36 -9.91
C ARG A 109 -1.44 5.79 -9.29
N SER A 110 -0.87 4.95 -8.44
CA SER A 110 0.38 5.26 -7.74
C SER A 110 1.24 4.02 -7.58
N ILE A 111 2.54 4.23 -7.46
CA ILE A 111 3.47 3.23 -6.91
C ILE A 111 3.65 3.53 -5.44
N VAL A 112 3.60 2.49 -4.63
CA VAL A 112 3.92 2.53 -3.21
C VAL A 112 5.09 1.59 -2.96
N VAL A 113 6.08 2.08 -2.23
CA VAL A 113 7.24 1.29 -1.79
C VAL A 113 7.25 1.28 -0.28
N THR A 114 7.44 0.13 0.33
CA THR A 114 7.69 0.02 1.77
C THR A 114 9.03 -0.62 2.06
N GLU A 115 9.74 -0.14 3.06
CA GLU A 115 11.03 -0.67 3.54
C GLU A 115 11.05 -0.78 5.06
N PRO A 116 11.39 -1.96 5.61
CA PRO A 116 11.65 -3.22 4.92
C PRO A 116 10.41 -3.80 4.23
N ALA A 117 10.58 -4.86 3.43
CA ALA A 117 9.48 -5.60 2.85
C ALA A 117 8.65 -6.31 3.92
N GLY A 118 7.39 -6.60 3.61
CA GLY A 118 6.48 -7.33 4.49
C GLY A 118 5.04 -6.84 4.41
N PHE A 119 4.82 -5.61 3.98
CA PHE A 119 3.48 -5.03 3.88
C PHE A 119 2.58 -5.76 2.89
N GLU A 120 3.14 -6.40 1.86
CA GLU A 120 2.38 -7.28 0.96
C GLU A 120 1.68 -8.43 1.69
N LYS A 121 2.22 -8.88 2.82
CA LYS A 121 1.61 -9.95 3.63
C LYS A 121 0.33 -9.48 4.33
N PHE A 122 0.30 -8.23 4.80
CA PHE A 122 -0.91 -7.60 5.31
C PHE A 122 -1.99 -7.52 4.21
N MET A 123 -1.61 -7.13 3.00
CA MET A 123 -2.53 -7.08 1.87
C MET A 123 -3.07 -8.46 1.50
N ARG A 124 -2.23 -9.50 1.48
CA ARG A 124 -2.65 -10.89 1.25
C ARG A 124 -3.58 -11.43 2.35
N ALA A 125 -3.35 -11.02 3.60
CA ALA A 125 -4.18 -11.46 4.73
C ALA A 125 -5.61 -10.90 4.68
N LEU A 126 -5.81 -9.71 4.13
CA LEU A 126 -7.08 -8.99 4.10
C LEU A 126 -7.71 -8.87 2.72
N GLY A 127 -6.90 -8.93 1.66
CA GLY A 127 -7.35 -8.86 0.28
C GLY A 127 -7.83 -10.20 -0.26
N GLU A 128 -8.43 -10.15 -1.45
CA GLU A 128 -8.84 -11.32 -2.22
C GLU A 128 -8.11 -11.32 -3.57
N PRO A 129 -7.77 -12.49 -4.13
CA PRO A 129 -7.24 -12.54 -5.49
C PRO A 129 -8.17 -11.83 -6.47
N ALA A 130 -7.65 -10.88 -7.22
CA ALA A 130 -8.46 -10.10 -8.15
C ALA A 130 -8.88 -10.95 -9.36
N ALA A 131 -10.17 -11.11 -9.57
CA ALA A 131 -10.71 -11.82 -10.73
C ALA A 131 -10.47 -11.06 -12.05
N ALA A 132 -10.23 -9.74 -11.95
CA ALA A 132 -9.86 -8.89 -13.09
C ALA A 132 -8.93 -7.77 -12.59
N ARG A 133 -8.09 -7.23 -13.48
CA ARG A 133 -7.16 -6.13 -13.16
C ARG A 133 -7.84 -4.77 -13.26
N THR A 134 -8.91 -4.64 -12.51
CA THR A 134 -9.76 -3.44 -12.42
C THR A 134 -10.10 -3.17 -10.96
N ILE A 135 -10.58 -1.97 -10.67
CA ILE A 135 -11.23 -1.67 -9.40
C ILE A 135 -12.34 -2.71 -9.17
N PRO A 136 -12.44 -3.31 -7.96
CA PRO A 136 -13.43 -4.32 -7.68
C PRO A 136 -14.85 -3.78 -7.81
N PRO A 137 -15.82 -4.62 -8.23
CA PRO A 137 -17.22 -4.24 -8.14
C PRO A 137 -17.64 -4.08 -6.66
N ALA A 138 -18.66 -3.25 -6.42
CA ALA A 138 -19.17 -2.97 -5.08
C ALA A 138 -19.70 -4.22 -4.33
N SER A 139 -19.92 -5.33 -5.03
CA SER A 139 -20.32 -6.61 -4.46
C SER A 139 -19.19 -7.38 -3.76
N VAL A 140 -17.93 -6.99 -3.95
CA VAL A 140 -16.79 -7.59 -3.23
C VAL A 140 -16.84 -7.12 -1.77
N PRO A 141 -16.99 -8.03 -0.80
CA PRO A 141 -17.13 -7.63 0.59
C PRO A 141 -15.81 -7.10 1.15
N LEU A 142 -15.91 -6.12 2.03
CA LEU A 142 -14.76 -5.69 2.82
C LEU A 142 -14.55 -6.66 4.00
N PRO A 143 -13.30 -6.88 4.43
CA PRO A 143 -13.02 -7.70 5.61
C PRO A 143 -13.67 -7.09 6.85
N GLY A 144 -14.14 -7.96 7.76
CA GLY A 144 -14.73 -7.53 9.03
C GLY A 144 -13.73 -6.81 9.93
N ARG A 145 -14.24 -5.90 10.78
CA ARG A 145 -13.41 -5.08 11.67
C ARG A 145 -12.42 -5.89 12.52
N ASP A 146 -12.88 -6.98 13.12
CA ASP A 146 -12.04 -7.80 14.01
C ASP A 146 -10.86 -8.40 13.23
N LYS A 147 -11.10 -8.85 11.99
CA LYS A 147 -10.04 -9.37 11.10
C LYS A 147 -9.04 -8.27 10.75
N ILE A 148 -9.51 -7.05 10.47
CA ILE A 148 -8.66 -5.89 10.18
C ILE A 148 -7.78 -5.56 11.39
N MET A 149 -8.38 -5.47 12.58
CA MET A 149 -7.65 -5.11 13.81
C MET A 149 -6.61 -6.17 14.19
N ALA A 150 -6.94 -7.46 14.07
CA ALA A 150 -6.00 -8.54 14.30
C ALA A 150 -4.80 -8.48 13.33
N ALA A 151 -5.08 -8.35 12.03
CA ALA A 151 -4.03 -8.22 11.02
C ALA A 151 -3.18 -6.95 11.24
N ALA A 152 -3.78 -5.81 11.56
CA ALA A 152 -3.04 -4.59 11.87
C ALA A 152 -2.03 -4.84 13.00
N THR A 153 -2.45 -5.46 14.09
CA THR A 153 -1.57 -5.82 15.22
C THR A 153 -0.43 -6.75 14.77
N ASP A 154 -0.75 -7.81 14.03
CA ASP A 154 0.24 -8.82 13.59
C ASP A 154 1.30 -8.21 12.67
N PHE A 155 0.93 -7.23 11.86
CA PHE A 155 1.83 -6.58 10.90
C PHE A 155 2.42 -5.25 11.39
N GLY A 156 2.17 -4.85 12.64
CA GLY A 156 2.75 -3.64 13.24
C GLY A 156 2.15 -2.34 12.70
N LEU A 157 0.85 -2.39 12.35
CA LEU A 157 0.07 -1.19 12.04
C LEU A 157 -0.78 -0.82 13.25
N GLU A 158 -0.93 0.48 13.48
CA GLU A 158 -1.86 1.03 14.47
C GLU A 158 -2.90 1.89 13.74
N ILE A 159 -4.18 1.59 13.92
CA ILE A 159 -5.28 2.36 13.34
C ILE A 159 -5.74 3.39 14.37
N LEU A 160 -5.59 4.68 14.04
CA LEU A 160 -5.83 5.81 14.94
C LEU A 160 -7.17 6.52 14.74
N GLY A 161 -7.83 6.30 13.60
CA GLY A 161 -9.08 7.01 13.30
C GLY A 161 -9.83 6.41 12.11
N PRO A 162 -10.94 7.05 11.72
CA PRO A 162 -11.68 6.65 10.52
C PRO A 162 -10.92 6.98 9.23
N PRO A 163 -11.34 6.43 8.07
CA PRO A 163 -10.86 6.90 6.77
C PRO A 163 -11.16 8.38 6.54
N GLY A 164 -10.28 9.03 5.77
CA GLY A 164 -10.41 10.44 5.41
C GLY A 164 -9.37 11.34 6.08
N ILE A 165 -9.28 12.58 5.57
CA ILE A 165 -8.35 13.58 6.10
C ILE A 165 -8.90 14.13 7.41
N PRO A 166 -8.14 14.11 8.51
CA PRO A 166 -8.53 14.74 9.77
C PRO A 166 -8.80 16.23 9.60
N SER A 167 -9.84 16.74 10.27
CA SER A 167 -10.21 18.15 10.31
C SER A 167 -9.27 18.97 11.21
#